data_0556a96f3ce3582953bc4d77356e8a88
#
_entry.id   0556a96f3ce3582953bc4d77356e8a88
#
_cell.length_a   1.000
_cell.length_b   1.000
_cell.length_c   1.000
_cell.angle_alpha   90.00
_cell.angle_beta   90.00
_cell.angle_gamma   90.00
#
_symmetry.space_group_name_H-M   'P 1'
#
loop_
_entity.id
_entity.type
_entity.pdbx_description
1 polymer ?
#
loop_
_entity_poly.entity_id
_entity_poly.type
_entity_poly.pdbx_seq_one_letter_code
_entity_poly.pdbx_strand_id
1 'polypeptide(L)'
;MTGWSIPDNYSEFGVNDGAKIEKFDPDYKDLWTVLEAVNQSKVTELCPWMDAHKDKLDARTAVIFAQDAADLEPLKGTKPYLIFDKRGLSRVRHLNTLLNTFNDILSDGGYLWCHSRTSALKHQVIRNSNPGIKGKVMYAFHYLWHRVFAKLTLTRWFYMLVTGGKNRSYSRVEILGRMCRAGFEIVDERFSHGEFYVLGRKNHEPRRYKARNYGLIIKLNRIGYKGKRMGVYKLRTMYPYSEYLQPYMMEYEGLREGGKFNHDYRVNYWGKKFRGGWIDELPMFINILKGEMKLVGVRPLSSHYYSLYTPEMQQLHISVKPGLLPPFYYEGEMPETIEEVQEGERRYIEAYHKAPLRTDWRYFWGIVNNIVFKHRRSH
;
A
#
# COMPACT_ATOMS: atom_id res chain seq x y z
N MET A 1 -32.63 -6.57 -13.72
CA MET A 1 -31.31 -5.88 -13.70
C MET A 1 -30.97 -5.65 -12.24
N THR A 2 -30.34 -6.64 -11.61
CA THR A 2 -29.99 -6.59 -10.20
C THR A 2 -28.60 -5.94 -10.07
N GLY A 3 -28.58 -4.69 -9.62
CA GLY A 3 -27.35 -4.01 -9.25
C GLY A 3 -26.62 -4.84 -8.20
N TRP A 4 -25.36 -5.19 -8.47
CA TRP A 4 -24.48 -5.78 -7.51
C TRP A 4 -24.05 -4.68 -6.54
N SER A 5 -24.78 -4.54 -5.43
CA SER A 5 -24.26 -3.79 -4.30
C SER A 5 -23.11 -4.59 -3.68
N ILE A 6 -22.04 -3.93 -3.31
CA ILE A 6 -20.95 -4.50 -2.54
C ILE A 6 -21.56 -4.90 -1.19
N PRO A 7 -21.44 -6.16 -0.73
CA PRO A 7 -21.98 -6.56 0.56
C PRO A 7 -21.25 -5.79 1.68
N ASP A 8 -22.01 -5.40 2.72
CA ASP A 8 -21.53 -4.63 3.88
C ASP A 8 -20.36 -5.28 4.66
N ASN A 9 -20.04 -6.54 4.41
CA ASN A 9 -18.94 -7.29 5.06
C ASN A 9 -17.57 -7.17 4.36
N TYR A 10 -17.39 -6.24 3.45
CA TYR A 10 -16.09 -5.95 2.87
C TYR A 10 -15.07 -5.48 3.93
N SER A 11 -15.55 -5.02 5.09
CA SER A 11 -14.78 -4.65 6.28
C SER A 11 -13.96 -5.81 6.87
N GLU A 12 -14.40 -7.08 6.71
CA GLU A 12 -13.62 -8.23 7.23
C GLU A 12 -12.24 -8.42 6.58
N PHE A 13 -12.04 -7.86 5.39
CA PHE A 13 -10.76 -7.94 4.68
C PHE A 13 -9.98 -6.62 4.66
N GLY A 14 -10.35 -5.66 5.51
CA GLY A 14 -9.63 -4.38 5.62
C GLY A 14 -9.82 -3.44 4.43
N VAL A 15 -10.86 -3.64 3.65
CA VAL A 15 -11.37 -2.69 2.65
C VAL A 15 -12.64 -2.10 3.25
N ASN A 16 -12.50 -1.08 4.08
CA ASN A 16 -13.64 -0.24 4.45
C ASN A 16 -13.97 0.60 3.21
N ASP A 17 -15.02 0.24 2.51
CA ASP A 17 -15.61 1.03 1.42
C ASP A 17 -16.38 2.26 1.93
N GLY A 18 -15.98 2.80 3.07
CA GLY A 18 -16.46 4.07 3.58
C GLY A 18 -15.90 5.30 2.87
N ALA A 19 -15.14 5.14 1.79
CA ALA A 19 -14.81 6.25 0.92
C ALA A 19 -16.06 6.66 0.13
N LYS A 20 -16.94 7.41 0.76
CA LYS A 20 -17.86 8.29 0.07
C LYS A 20 -17.00 9.33 -0.65
N ILE A 21 -16.69 9.05 -1.90
CA ILE A 21 -16.13 10.05 -2.82
C ILE A 21 -17.26 11.02 -3.13
N GLU A 22 -17.51 11.98 -2.24
CA GLU A 22 -18.52 13.03 -2.42
C GLU A 22 -17.97 14.29 -3.11
N LYS A 23 -16.73 14.28 -3.56
CA LYS A 23 -16.20 15.36 -4.40
C LYS A 23 -16.16 14.90 -5.85
N PHE A 24 -17.31 14.91 -6.46
CA PHE A 24 -17.47 14.76 -7.89
C PHE A 24 -17.25 16.12 -8.56
N ASP A 25 -16.23 16.21 -9.39
CA ASP A 25 -16.19 17.26 -10.41
C ASP A 25 -17.26 16.93 -11.45
N PRO A 26 -18.24 17.81 -11.72
CA PRO A 26 -19.33 17.56 -12.66
C PRO A 26 -18.84 17.12 -14.04
N ASP A 27 -17.65 17.53 -14.47
CA ASP A 27 -17.04 17.14 -15.74
C ASP A 27 -16.68 15.64 -15.80
N TYR A 28 -16.48 14.98 -14.67
CA TYR A 28 -16.17 13.54 -14.62
C TYR A 28 -17.39 12.64 -14.62
N LYS A 29 -18.55 13.14 -14.25
CA LYS A 29 -19.78 12.33 -14.21
C LYS A 29 -20.15 11.80 -15.59
N ASP A 30 -19.99 12.65 -16.60
CA ASP A 30 -20.23 12.28 -17.99
C ASP A 30 -19.19 11.27 -18.50
N LEU A 31 -17.92 11.44 -18.10
CA LEU A 31 -16.86 10.50 -18.44
C LEU A 31 -17.13 9.08 -17.90
N TRP A 32 -17.63 8.95 -16.67
CA TRP A 32 -18.00 7.66 -16.12
C TRP A 32 -19.18 7.00 -16.84
N THR A 33 -20.16 7.75 -17.25
CA THR A 33 -21.25 7.24 -18.07
C THR A 33 -20.74 6.66 -19.39
N VAL A 34 -19.76 7.31 -20.02
CA VAL A 34 -19.04 6.78 -21.19
C VAL A 34 -18.33 5.50 -20.88
N LEU A 35 -17.54 5.48 -19.79
CA LEU A 35 -16.73 4.35 -19.41
C LEU A 35 -17.58 3.12 -19.13
N GLU A 36 -18.74 3.29 -18.50
CA GLU A 36 -19.72 2.21 -18.28
C GLU A 36 -20.31 1.72 -19.60
N ALA A 37 -20.68 2.61 -20.50
CA ALA A 37 -21.18 2.26 -21.82
C ALA A 37 -20.12 1.50 -22.65
N VAL A 38 -18.86 1.97 -22.62
CA VAL A 38 -17.72 1.28 -23.26
C VAL A 38 -17.53 -0.14 -22.72
N ASN A 39 -17.72 -0.34 -21.43
CA ASN A 39 -17.55 -1.64 -20.83
C ASN A 39 -18.68 -2.63 -21.14
N GLN A 40 -19.89 -2.12 -21.39
CA GLN A 40 -21.09 -2.93 -21.66
C GLN A 40 -21.30 -3.22 -23.14
N SER A 41 -20.77 -2.37 -24.03
CA SER A 41 -21.02 -2.47 -25.48
C SER A 41 -19.88 -3.16 -26.24
N LYS A 42 -20.24 -3.82 -27.34
CA LYS A 42 -19.27 -4.19 -28.38
C LYS A 42 -18.74 -2.90 -29.02
N VAL A 43 -17.48 -2.90 -29.44
CA VAL A 43 -16.76 -1.70 -29.99
C VAL A 43 -17.57 -0.95 -31.07
N THR A 44 -18.47 -1.64 -31.79
CA THR A 44 -19.36 -1.08 -32.81
C THR A 44 -20.45 -0.14 -32.29
N GLU A 45 -20.79 -0.21 -30.99
CA GLU A 45 -21.85 0.62 -30.38
C GLU A 45 -21.31 1.89 -29.73
N LEU A 46 -19.99 2.00 -29.61
CA LEU A 46 -19.30 3.15 -29.02
C LEU A 46 -19.17 4.36 -29.93
N CYS A 47 -19.05 4.11 -31.24
CA CYS A 47 -18.84 5.19 -32.21
C CYS A 47 -19.92 6.27 -32.16
N PRO A 48 -21.23 5.96 -32.11
CA PRO A 48 -22.28 6.99 -32.06
C PRO A 48 -22.23 7.83 -30.76
N TRP A 49 -21.84 7.18 -29.63
CA TRP A 49 -21.73 7.89 -28.36
C TRP A 49 -20.47 8.78 -28.33
N MET A 50 -19.33 8.29 -28.79
CA MET A 50 -18.12 9.10 -28.94
C MET A 50 -18.34 10.26 -29.88
N ASP A 51 -19.12 10.06 -30.97
CA ASP A 51 -19.48 11.10 -31.90
C ASP A 51 -20.42 12.17 -31.29
N ALA A 52 -21.34 11.76 -30.40
CA ALA A 52 -22.24 12.67 -29.71
C ALA A 52 -21.54 13.53 -28.62
N HIS A 53 -20.34 13.12 -28.18
CA HIS A 53 -19.59 13.80 -27.11
C HIS A 53 -18.20 14.25 -27.56
N LYS A 54 -18.01 14.48 -28.88
CA LYS A 54 -16.78 14.92 -29.52
C LYS A 54 -16.18 16.18 -28.88
N ASP A 55 -17.03 17.09 -28.41
CA ASP A 55 -16.62 18.34 -27.78
C ASP A 55 -15.94 18.13 -26.43
N LYS A 56 -16.20 16.98 -25.77
CA LYS A 56 -15.62 16.60 -24.47
C LYS A 56 -14.51 15.56 -24.59
N LEU A 57 -14.58 14.70 -25.59
CA LEU A 57 -13.56 13.72 -25.94
C LEU A 57 -12.78 14.28 -27.12
N ASP A 58 -11.63 14.88 -26.85
CA ASP A 58 -10.70 15.26 -27.91
C ASP A 58 -10.54 14.09 -28.90
N ALA A 59 -10.41 14.39 -30.21
CA ALA A 59 -10.20 13.43 -31.29
C ALA A 59 -9.03 12.45 -31.06
N ARG A 60 -8.32 12.57 -29.94
CA ARG A 60 -7.18 11.78 -29.49
C ARG A 60 -7.53 10.73 -28.43
N THR A 61 -8.69 10.10 -28.49
CA THR A 61 -9.03 8.97 -27.61
C THR A 61 -8.59 7.65 -28.25
N ALA A 62 -7.86 6.82 -27.50
CA ALA A 62 -7.44 5.48 -27.91
C ALA A 62 -8.09 4.40 -27.06
N VAL A 63 -8.73 3.43 -27.70
CA VAL A 63 -9.26 2.22 -27.05
C VAL A 63 -8.36 1.05 -27.39
N ILE A 64 -7.81 0.37 -26.39
CA ILE A 64 -6.78 -0.63 -26.58
C ILE A 64 -7.02 -1.91 -25.78
N PHE A 65 -6.36 -3.00 -26.21
CA PHE A 65 -6.28 -4.30 -25.52
C PHE A 65 -4.81 -4.67 -25.32
N ALA A 66 -4.08 -3.89 -24.53
CA ALA A 66 -2.66 -4.09 -24.35
C ALA A 66 -2.31 -5.34 -23.53
N GLN A 67 -1.46 -6.23 -24.04
CA GLN A 67 -0.85 -7.34 -23.30
C GLN A 67 0.47 -6.95 -22.65
N ASP A 68 1.23 -6.12 -23.38
CA ASP A 68 2.50 -5.58 -22.92
C ASP A 68 2.75 -4.19 -23.56
N ALA A 69 3.92 -3.64 -23.29
CA ALA A 69 4.28 -2.31 -23.79
C ALA A 69 4.49 -2.28 -25.33
N ALA A 70 4.74 -3.42 -25.97
CA ALA A 70 4.93 -3.46 -27.43
C ALA A 70 3.62 -3.22 -28.19
N ASP A 71 2.49 -3.61 -27.62
CA ASP A 71 1.17 -3.35 -28.21
C ASP A 71 0.84 -1.84 -28.31
N LEU A 72 1.59 -1.01 -27.60
CA LEU A 72 1.45 0.44 -27.60
C LEU A 72 2.35 1.16 -28.62
N GLU A 73 3.19 0.42 -29.32
CA GLU A 73 4.10 1.00 -30.32
C GLU A 73 3.39 1.88 -31.36
N PRO A 74 2.21 1.45 -31.92
CA PRO A 74 1.46 2.27 -32.88
C PRO A 74 0.96 3.62 -32.33
N LEU A 75 0.85 3.75 -31.02
CA LEU A 75 0.39 4.98 -30.37
C LEU A 75 1.54 5.95 -30.03
N LYS A 76 2.79 5.55 -30.21
CA LYS A 76 3.92 6.45 -29.98
C LYS A 76 3.87 7.64 -30.94
N GLY A 77 4.00 8.84 -30.35
CA GLY A 77 3.93 10.10 -31.12
C GLY A 77 2.53 10.66 -31.35
N THR A 78 1.45 9.86 -31.15
CA THR A 78 0.07 10.33 -31.33
C THR A 78 -0.42 11.20 -30.21
N LYS A 79 0.20 11.09 -29.01
CA LYS A 79 -0.16 11.83 -27.78
C LYS A 79 -1.67 11.81 -27.50
N PRO A 80 -2.32 10.66 -27.33
CA PRO A 80 -3.73 10.60 -27.03
C PRO A 80 -4.01 11.32 -25.70
N TYR A 81 -5.17 11.93 -25.58
CA TYR A 81 -5.63 12.57 -24.34
C TYR A 81 -6.27 11.56 -23.40
N LEU A 82 -6.89 10.51 -23.93
CA LEU A 82 -7.53 9.45 -23.17
C LEU A 82 -7.16 8.09 -23.72
N ILE A 83 -6.74 7.20 -22.84
CA ILE A 83 -6.51 5.78 -23.17
C ILE A 83 -7.44 4.91 -22.36
N PHE A 84 -8.20 4.03 -23.06
CA PHE A 84 -9.00 2.97 -22.45
C PHE A 84 -8.28 1.63 -22.59
N ASP A 85 -7.84 1.03 -21.50
CA ASP A 85 -7.35 -0.36 -21.52
C ASP A 85 -8.46 -1.33 -21.13
N LYS A 86 -9.01 -2.03 -22.14
CA LYS A 86 -10.09 -3.03 -21.97
C LYS A 86 -9.60 -4.42 -21.57
N ARG A 87 -8.29 -4.67 -21.54
CA ARG A 87 -7.79 -6.01 -21.26
C ARG A 87 -7.81 -6.39 -19.81
N GLY A 88 -7.61 -5.43 -18.92
CA GLY A 88 -7.50 -5.62 -17.48
C GLY A 88 -6.09 -5.94 -17.00
N LEU A 89 -5.64 -5.19 -16.02
CA LEU A 89 -4.26 -5.14 -15.52
C LEU A 89 -3.75 -6.48 -14.95
N SER A 90 -4.63 -7.35 -14.45
CA SER A 90 -4.24 -8.66 -13.92
C SER A 90 -3.69 -9.63 -14.97
N ARG A 91 -4.00 -9.41 -16.24
CA ARG A 91 -3.58 -10.26 -17.38
C ARG A 91 -2.22 -9.87 -17.95
N VAL A 92 -1.63 -8.78 -17.47
CA VAL A 92 -0.38 -8.22 -17.97
C VAL A 92 0.83 -8.79 -17.23
N ARG A 93 1.85 -9.26 -17.98
CA ARG A 93 3.08 -9.80 -17.40
C ARG A 93 3.96 -8.72 -16.76
N HIS A 94 4.20 -7.62 -17.46
CA HIS A 94 5.09 -6.53 -17.03
C HIS A 94 4.30 -5.24 -16.75
N LEU A 95 3.38 -5.32 -15.76
CA LEU A 95 2.44 -4.24 -15.45
C LEU A 95 3.09 -2.88 -15.21
N ASN A 96 4.23 -2.82 -14.50
CA ASN A 96 4.91 -1.53 -14.28
C ASN A 96 5.44 -0.92 -15.59
N THR A 97 5.95 -1.74 -16.49
CA THR A 97 6.42 -1.28 -17.80
C THR A 97 5.25 -0.76 -18.63
N LEU A 98 4.15 -1.50 -18.66
CA LEU A 98 2.95 -1.09 -19.38
C LEU A 98 2.40 0.25 -18.85
N LEU A 99 2.25 0.40 -17.53
CA LEU A 99 1.77 1.65 -16.92
C LEU A 99 2.72 2.83 -17.20
N ASN A 100 4.03 2.61 -17.17
CA ASN A 100 5.00 3.64 -17.54
C ASN A 100 4.83 4.03 -19.02
N THR A 101 4.66 3.05 -19.91
CA THR A 101 4.48 3.32 -21.36
C THR A 101 3.17 4.05 -21.63
N PHE A 102 2.09 3.76 -20.90
CA PHE A 102 0.86 4.57 -20.98
C PHE A 102 1.11 6.03 -20.62
N ASN A 103 1.86 6.29 -19.54
CA ASN A 103 2.20 7.65 -19.17
C ASN A 103 3.05 8.35 -20.25
N ASP A 104 4.04 7.63 -20.83
CA ASP A 104 4.94 8.18 -21.86
C ASP A 104 4.20 8.61 -23.13
N ILE A 105 3.17 7.85 -23.54
CA ILE A 105 2.41 8.12 -24.77
C ILE A 105 1.31 9.16 -24.55
N LEU A 106 0.70 9.23 -23.36
CA LEU A 106 -0.35 10.20 -23.06
C LEU A 106 0.15 11.64 -23.18
N SER A 107 -0.70 12.53 -23.67
CA SER A 107 -0.49 13.97 -23.56
C SER A 107 -0.41 14.39 -22.09
N ASP A 108 0.18 15.54 -21.82
CA ASP A 108 0.23 16.09 -20.46
C ASP A 108 -1.18 16.41 -19.97
N GLY A 109 -1.47 16.00 -18.72
CA GLY A 109 -2.82 16.07 -18.17
C GLY A 109 -3.83 15.08 -18.77
N GLY A 110 -3.39 14.19 -19.66
CA GLY A 110 -4.23 13.14 -20.26
C GLY A 110 -4.61 12.04 -19.27
N TYR A 111 -5.58 11.22 -19.61
CA TYR A 111 -6.21 10.26 -18.74
C TYR A 111 -5.96 8.81 -19.17
N LEU A 112 -5.77 7.94 -18.18
CA LEU A 112 -5.76 6.48 -18.34
C LEU A 112 -6.94 5.89 -17.59
N TRP A 113 -7.83 5.19 -18.30
CA TRP A 113 -8.82 4.33 -17.71
C TRP A 113 -8.39 2.88 -17.85
N CYS A 114 -8.43 2.15 -16.75
CA CYS A 114 -8.08 0.73 -16.72
C CYS A 114 -8.90 0.01 -15.66
N HIS A 115 -8.90 -1.31 -15.73
CA HIS A 115 -9.63 -2.13 -14.77
C HIS A 115 -8.85 -3.38 -14.35
N SER A 116 -9.29 -3.99 -13.26
CA SER A 116 -8.73 -5.26 -12.80
C SER A 116 -9.67 -5.97 -11.85
N ARG A 117 -9.69 -7.30 -11.89
CA ARG A 117 -10.32 -8.08 -10.85
C ARG A 117 -9.39 -8.19 -9.65
N THR A 118 -9.71 -7.46 -8.58
CA THR A 118 -8.89 -7.45 -7.35
C THR A 118 -8.91 -8.81 -6.64
N SER A 119 -7.96 -9.00 -5.71
CA SER A 119 -7.91 -10.22 -4.89
C SER A 119 -9.18 -10.40 -4.03
N ALA A 120 -9.79 -9.31 -3.60
CA ALA A 120 -11.04 -9.32 -2.84
C ALA A 120 -12.22 -9.74 -3.69
N LEU A 121 -12.38 -9.19 -4.90
CA LEU A 121 -13.41 -9.60 -5.85
C LEU A 121 -13.25 -11.08 -6.24
N LYS A 122 -12.03 -11.55 -6.47
CA LYS A 122 -11.77 -12.97 -6.74
C LYS A 122 -12.17 -13.87 -5.58
N HIS A 123 -11.87 -13.44 -4.34
CA HIS A 123 -12.34 -14.14 -3.13
C HIS A 123 -13.86 -14.26 -3.12
N GLN A 124 -14.57 -13.16 -3.34
CA GLN A 124 -16.02 -13.14 -3.36
C GLN A 124 -16.61 -14.08 -4.42
N VAL A 125 -16.08 -14.01 -5.66
CA VAL A 125 -16.52 -14.89 -6.75
C VAL A 125 -16.31 -16.37 -6.40
N ILE A 126 -15.11 -16.75 -5.92
CA ILE A 126 -14.82 -18.15 -5.57
C ILE A 126 -15.73 -18.63 -4.43
N ARG A 127 -15.98 -17.78 -3.42
CA ARG A 127 -16.81 -18.11 -2.26
C ARG A 127 -18.29 -18.24 -2.64
N ASN A 128 -18.81 -17.35 -3.47
CA ASN A 128 -20.19 -17.37 -3.92
C ASN A 128 -20.47 -18.58 -4.84
N SER A 129 -19.51 -18.92 -5.71
CA SER A 129 -19.63 -20.10 -6.59
C SER A 129 -19.42 -21.42 -5.86
N ASN A 130 -18.79 -21.43 -4.68
CA ASN A 130 -18.46 -22.62 -3.91
C ASN A 130 -18.73 -22.38 -2.41
N PRO A 131 -19.96 -22.53 -1.94
CA PRO A 131 -20.29 -22.28 -0.53
C PRO A 131 -19.59 -23.29 0.41
N GLY A 132 -19.44 -22.91 1.66
CA GLY A 132 -18.88 -23.77 2.72
C GLY A 132 -17.36 -23.91 2.69
N ILE A 133 -16.87 -25.06 3.15
CA ILE A 133 -15.44 -25.37 3.30
C ILE A 133 -14.73 -25.45 1.94
N LYS A 134 -15.41 -26.00 0.92
CA LYS A 134 -14.87 -26.12 -0.44
C LYS A 134 -14.38 -24.76 -0.98
N GLY A 135 -15.19 -23.71 -0.86
CA GLY A 135 -14.79 -22.37 -1.30
C GLY A 135 -13.65 -21.79 -0.49
N LYS A 136 -13.54 -22.09 0.83
CA LYS A 136 -12.40 -21.68 1.64
C LYS A 136 -11.10 -22.32 1.14
N VAL A 137 -11.11 -23.62 0.89
CA VAL A 137 -9.95 -24.37 0.39
C VAL A 137 -9.55 -23.89 -1.01
N MET A 138 -10.51 -23.76 -1.92
CA MET A 138 -10.25 -23.26 -3.28
C MET A 138 -9.66 -21.84 -3.26
N TYR A 139 -10.18 -20.95 -2.42
CA TYR A 139 -9.62 -19.62 -2.29
C TYR A 139 -8.21 -19.64 -1.69
N ALA A 140 -7.98 -20.44 -0.65
CA ALA A 140 -6.64 -20.59 -0.05
C ALA A 140 -5.62 -21.06 -1.09
N PHE A 141 -5.96 -22.05 -1.92
CA PHE A 141 -5.11 -22.52 -3.01
C PHE A 141 -4.89 -21.44 -4.06
N HIS A 142 -5.95 -20.77 -4.52
CA HIS A 142 -5.86 -19.63 -5.45
C HIS A 142 -4.97 -18.50 -4.90
N TYR A 143 -5.13 -18.17 -3.62
CA TYR A 143 -4.35 -17.12 -2.95
C TYR A 143 -2.86 -17.51 -2.87
N LEU A 144 -2.56 -18.73 -2.44
CA LEU A 144 -1.19 -19.24 -2.38
C LEU A 144 -0.53 -19.21 -3.76
N TRP A 145 -1.21 -19.71 -4.79
CA TRP A 145 -0.67 -19.80 -6.14
C TRP A 145 -0.49 -18.43 -6.80
N HIS A 146 -1.54 -17.60 -6.87
CA HIS A 146 -1.51 -16.36 -7.64
C HIS A 146 -1.02 -15.13 -6.87
N ARG A 147 -0.86 -15.23 -5.56
CA ARG A 147 -0.42 -14.12 -4.74
C ARG A 147 0.88 -14.40 -3.97
N VAL A 148 1.02 -15.56 -3.35
CA VAL A 148 2.21 -15.87 -2.54
C VAL A 148 3.32 -16.37 -3.46
N PHE A 149 3.11 -17.42 -4.24
CA PHE A 149 4.14 -18.00 -5.12
C PHE A 149 4.61 -17.01 -6.18
N ALA A 150 3.74 -16.15 -6.67
CA ALA A 150 4.09 -15.08 -7.60
C ALA A 150 5.05 -14.02 -7.01
N LYS A 151 5.21 -13.94 -5.68
CA LYS A 151 5.98 -12.91 -4.98
C LYS A 151 7.22 -13.43 -4.26
N LEU A 152 7.25 -14.69 -3.85
CA LEU A 152 8.41 -15.29 -3.18
C LEU A 152 9.55 -15.50 -4.18
N THR A 153 10.76 -15.11 -3.79
CA THR A 153 11.95 -15.20 -4.65
C THR A 153 12.21 -16.63 -5.13
N LEU A 154 12.00 -17.61 -4.25
CA LEU A 154 12.26 -19.04 -4.53
C LEU A 154 11.26 -19.66 -5.53
N THR A 155 9.97 -19.29 -5.45
CA THR A 155 8.90 -19.89 -6.26
C THR A 155 8.49 -19.04 -7.47
N ARG A 156 8.92 -17.78 -7.49
CA ARG A 156 8.54 -16.82 -8.53
C ARG A 156 8.93 -17.27 -9.93
N TRP A 157 10.14 -17.81 -10.12
CA TRP A 157 10.60 -18.28 -11.42
C TRP A 157 9.70 -19.40 -11.96
N PHE A 158 9.35 -20.37 -11.10
CA PHE A 158 8.45 -21.47 -11.46
C PHE A 158 7.05 -20.96 -11.80
N TYR A 159 6.50 -20.06 -10.97
CA TYR A 159 5.22 -19.40 -11.27
C TYR A 159 5.25 -18.67 -12.63
N MET A 160 6.33 -17.94 -12.92
CA MET A 160 6.48 -17.22 -14.18
C MET A 160 6.62 -18.15 -15.38
N LEU A 161 7.24 -19.32 -15.21
CA LEU A 161 7.35 -20.35 -16.22
C LEU A 161 5.96 -20.94 -16.56
N VAL A 162 5.20 -21.33 -15.53
CA VAL A 162 3.90 -22.01 -15.71
C VAL A 162 2.82 -21.07 -16.20
N THR A 163 2.76 -19.83 -15.66
CA THR A 163 1.66 -18.90 -15.95
C THR A 163 2.00 -17.82 -16.99
N GLY A 164 3.25 -17.78 -17.45
CA GLY A 164 3.76 -16.66 -18.23
C GLY A 164 3.75 -15.33 -17.48
N GLY A 165 3.58 -15.35 -16.14
CA GLY A 165 3.45 -14.17 -15.29
C GLY A 165 2.10 -13.46 -15.41
N LYS A 166 1.12 -14.09 -16.03
CA LYS A 166 -0.27 -13.59 -16.18
C LYS A 166 -1.14 -14.03 -15.01
N ASN A 167 -2.34 -13.45 -14.90
CA ASN A 167 -3.37 -13.76 -13.90
C ASN A 167 -2.92 -13.57 -12.43
N ARG A 168 -1.95 -12.68 -12.20
CA ARG A 168 -1.58 -12.30 -10.83
C ARG A 168 -2.75 -11.63 -10.12
N SER A 169 -2.84 -11.88 -8.82
CA SER A 169 -3.88 -11.29 -7.99
C SER A 169 -3.35 -10.03 -7.31
N TYR A 170 -3.86 -8.87 -7.69
CA TYR A 170 -3.52 -7.58 -7.11
C TYR A 170 -4.58 -7.13 -6.11
N SER A 171 -4.19 -6.40 -5.06
CA SER A 171 -5.16 -5.67 -4.22
C SER A 171 -5.46 -4.31 -4.86
N ARG A 172 -6.57 -3.66 -4.44
CA ARG A 172 -6.88 -2.27 -4.76
C ARG A 172 -5.66 -1.36 -4.53
N VAL A 173 -5.11 -1.40 -3.33
CA VAL A 173 -3.91 -0.63 -2.93
C VAL A 173 -2.72 -0.85 -3.88
N GLU A 174 -2.50 -2.09 -4.29
CA GLU A 174 -1.39 -2.41 -5.20
C GLU A 174 -1.59 -1.84 -6.60
N ILE A 175 -2.82 -1.81 -7.10
CA ILE A 175 -3.17 -1.21 -8.39
C ILE A 175 -2.97 0.30 -8.33
N LEU A 176 -3.62 0.96 -7.38
CA LEU A 176 -3.53 2.41 -7.18
C LEU A 176 -2.06 2.87 -6.99
N GLY A 177 -1.34 2.19 -6.10
CA GLY A 177 0.07 2.52 -5.84
C GLY A 177 0.98 2.33 -7.05
N ARG A 178 0.69 1.37 -7.95
CA ARG A 178 1.42 1.21 -9.21
C ARG A 178 1.12 2.34 -10.18
N MET A 179 -0.13 2.81 -10.24
CA MET A 179 -0.52 3.95 -11.04
C MET A 179 0.16 5.23 -10.54
N CYS A 180 0.11 5.51 -9.24
CA CYS A 180 0.82 6.66 -8.66
C CYS A 180 2.33 6.59 -8.91
N ARG A 181 2.95 5.39 -8.81
CA ARG A 181 4.36 5.20 -9.17
C ARG A 181 4.64 5.49 -10.64
N ALA A 182 3.70 5.16 -11.52
CA ALA A 182 3.81 5.42 -12.95
C ALA A 182 3.46 6.88 -13.34
N GLY A 183 3.28 7.76 -12.35
CA GLY A 183 3.08 9.19 -12.58
C GLY A 183 1.63 9.62 -12.72
N PHE A 184 0.68 8.73 -12.41
CA PHE A 184 -0.74 9.06 -12.42
C PHE A 184 -1.20 9.54 -11.05
N GLU A 185 -2.00 10.58 -11.04
CA GLU A 185 -2.87 10.99 -9.96
C GLU A 185 -4.19 10.19 -10.09
N ILE A 186 -4.69 9.65 -9.00
CA ILE A 186 -5.96 8.92 -9.01
C ILE A 186 -7.10 9.93 -8.94
N VAL A 187 -7.89 9.99 -9.99
CA VAL A 187 -9.03 10.91 -10.12
C VAL A 187 -10.29 10.27 -9.58
N ASP A 188 -10.54 9.02 -9.97
CA ASP A 188 -11.70 8.27 -9.49
C ASP A 188 -11.41 6.77 -9.49
N GLU A 189 -12.12 6.05 -8.64
CA GLU A 189 -12.08 4.61 -8.56
C GLU A 189 -13.44 4.06 -8.15
N ARG A 190 -13.84 2.94 -8.74
CA ARG A 190 -15.10 2.30 -8.38
C ARG A 190 -15.12 0.79 -8.64
N PHE A 191 -16.00 0.11 -7.92
CA PHE A 191 -16.33 -1.29 -8.15
C PHE A 191 -17.63 -1.35 -8.94
N SER A 192 -17.60 -1.98 -10.09
CA SER A 192 -18.79 -2.18 -10.94
C SER A 192 -18.68 -3.50 -11.68
N HIS A 193 -19.79 -4.21 -11.88
CA HIS A 193 -19.88 -5.45 -12.67
C HIS A 193 -18.80 -6.50 -12.35
N GLY A 194 -18.41 -6.61 -11.06
CA GLY A 194 -17.40 -7.58 -10.61
C GLY A 194 -15.96 -7.26 -11.00
N GLU A 195 -15.70 -6.03 -11.39
CA GLU A 195 -14.37 -5.48 -11.70
C GLU A 195 -14.10 -4.21 -10.88
N PHE A 196 -12.86 -3.88 -10.69
CA PHE A 196 -12.37 -2.65 -10.09
C PHE A 196 -11.83 -1.74 -11.17
N TYR A 197 -12.42 -0.59 -11.35
CA TYR A 197 -12.08 0.43 -12.33
C TYR A 197 -11.30 1.56 -11.69
N VAL A 198 -10.34 2.12 -12.43
CA VAL A 198 -9.54 3.27 -11.98
C VAL A 198 -9.38 4.24 -13.15
N LEU A 199 -9.62 5.50 -12.88
CA LEU A 199 -9.29 6.62 -13.73
C LEU A 199 -8.10 7.38 -13.14
N GLY A 200 -7.01 7.46 -13.88
CA GLY A 200 -5.80 8.18 -13.49
C GLY A 200 -5.49 9.29 -14.47
N ARG A 201 -5.11 10.46 -13.98
CA ARG A 201 -4.63 11.60 -14.76
C ARG A 201 -3.10 11.62 -14.77
N LYS A 202 -2.48 11.82 -15.91
CA LYS A 202 -1.03 12.04 -16.00
C LYS A 202 -0.67 13.35 -15.29
N ASN A 203 0.11 13.24 -14.21
CA ASN A 203 0.53 14.38 -13.39
C ASN A 203 2.05 14.61 -13.46
N HIS A 204 2.83 13.55 -13.53
CA HIS A 204 4.29 13.64 -13.60
C HIS A 204 4.88 12.42 -14.33
N GLU A 205 6.17 12.49 -14.64
CA GLU A 205 6.91 11.40 -15.26
C GLU A 205 6.97 10.13 -14.37
N PRO A 206 7.00 8.93 -14.96
CA PRO A 206 7.10 7.69 -14.22
C PRO A 206 8.38 7.60 -13.39
N ARG A 207 8.27 7.09 -12.17
CA ARG A 207 9.42 6.79 -11.32
C ARG A 207 10.09 5.49 -11.79
N ARG A 208 11.11 5.62 -12.66
CA ARG A 208 11.78 4.50 -13.35
C ARG A 208 12.83 3.76 -12.55
N TYR A 209 13.15 4.20 -11.32
CA TYR A 209 14.11 3.48 -10.50
C TYR A 209 13.64 2.04 -10.21
N LYS A 210 14.60 1.15 -9.96
CA LYS A 210 14.35 -0.26 -9.68
C LYS A 210 13.30 -0.39 -8.56
N ALA A 211 12.17 -1.04 -8.86
CA ALA A 211 11.14 -1.28 -7.88
C ALA A 211 11.72 -2.04 -6.68
N ARG A 212 11.31 -1.65 -5.46
CA ARG A 212 11.70 -2.35 -4.24
C ARG A 212 11.29 -3.82 -4.33
N ASN A 213 12.09 -4.69 -3.73
CA ASN A 213 11.66 -6.07 -3.55
C ASN A 213 10.56 -6.11 -2.48
N TYR A 214 9.35 -6.52 -2.87
CA TYR A 214 8.19 -6.61 -1.99
C TYR A 214 8.09 -7.99 -1.31
N GLY A 215 9.21 -8.50 -0.77
CA GLY A 215 9.25 -9.72 0.02
C GLY A 215 8.53 -9.60 1.36
N LEU A 216 8.49 -10.72 2.10
CA LEU A 216 7.86 -10.79 3.42
C LEU A 216 8.57 -9.90 4.45
N ILE A 217 9.89 -9.86 4.40
CA ILE A 217 10.71 -9.02 5.29
C ILE A 217 11.05 -7.73 4.58
N ILE A 218 10.90 -6.62 5.28
CA ILE A 218 11.30 -5.28 4.85
C ILE A 218 12.47 -4.81 5.68
N LYS A 219 13.29 -3.93 5.11
CA LYS A 219 14.38 -3.24 5.78
C LYS A 219 14.10 -1.75 5.76
N LEU A 220 13.84 -1.16 6.92
CA LEU A 220 13.52 0.25 7.09
C LEU A 220 14.78 1.01 7.50
N ASN A 221 15.16 2.04 6.74
CA ASN A 221 16.28 2.90 7.12
C ASN A 221 15.92 3.72 8.35
N ARG A 222 16.76 3.64 9.39
CA ARG A 222 16.57 4.31 10.67
C ARG A 222 17.89 4.91 11.15
N ILE A 223 17.77 5.87 12.05
CA ILE A 223 18.90 6.43 12.78
C ILE A 223 19.21 5.48 13.94
N GLY A 224 20.46 5.09 14.07
CA GLY A 224 20.94 4.22 15.13
C GLY A 224 21.99 4.89 16.00
N TYR A 225 22.72 4.08 16.78
CA TYR A 225 23.77 4.53 17.68
C TYR A 225 24.82 5.42 16.98
N LYS A 226 25.20 6.53 17.62
CA LYS A 226 26.13 7.55 17.09
C LYS A 226 25.69 8.12 15.72
N GLY A 227 24.39 8.19 15.47
CA GLY A 227 23.83 8.73 14.23
C GLY A 227 24.03 7.86 12.99
N LYS A 228 24.59 6.65 13.13
CA LYS A 228 24.81 5.75 12.00
C LYS A 228 23.47 5.26 11.45
N ARG A 229 23.32 5.30 10.12
CA ARG A 229 22.12 4.73 9.48
C ARG A 229 22.15 3.20 9.58
N MET A 230 21.07 2.63 10.03
CA MET A 230 20.87 1.18 10.15
C MET A 230 19.59 0.75 9.46
N GLY A 231 19.53 -0.50 9.05
CA GLY A 231 18.34 -1.08 8.45
C GLY A 231 17.59 -1.98 9.43
N VAL A 232 16.47 -1.51 9.94
CA VAL A 232 15.61 -2.28 10.84
C VAL A 232 14.79 -3.28 10.07
N TYR A 233 14.87 -4.56 10.43
CA TYR A 233 14.13 -5.65 9.81
C TYR A 233 12.75 -5.79 10.46
N LYS A 234 11.68 -5.81 9.63
CA LYS A 234 10.30 -6.05 10.07
C LYS A 234 9.57 -6.95 9.08
N LEU A 235 8.48 -7.59 9.49
CA LEU A 235 7.56 -8.19 8.55
C LEU A 235 6.76 -7.10 7.83
N ARG A 236 6.46 -7.36 6.56
CA ARG A 236 5.64 -6.45 5.76
C ARG A 236 4.17 -6.57 6.16
N THR A 237 3.63 -5.54 6.74
CA THR A 237 2.21 -5.45 7.16
C THR A 237 1.35 -4.65 6.18
N MET A 238 1.97 -3.89 5.28
CA MET A 238 1.29 -3.11 4.25
C MET A 238 1.34 -3.81 2.89
N TYR A 239 0.36 -3.51 2.05
CA TYR A 239 0.36 -3.96 0.66
C TYR A 239 1.56 -3.39 -0.12
N PRO A 240 2.05 -4.11 -1.15
CA PRO A 240 3.05 -3.57 -2.07
C PRO A 240 2.59 -2.26 -2.71
N TYR A 241 3.52 -1.34 -2.96
CA TYR A 241 3.29 -0.02 -3.56
C TYR A 241 2.47 0.96 -2.71
N SER A 242 2.10 0.61 -1.49
CA SER A 242 1.35 1.48 -0.58
C SER A 242 2.07 2.79 -0.22
N GLU A 243 3.41 2.82 -0.35
CA GLU A 243 4.23 4.01 -0.12
C GLU A 243 3.96 5.14 -1.12
N TYR A 244 3.42 4.84 -2.30
CA TYR A 244 3.09 5.84 -3.32
C TYR A 244 1.69 6.45 -3.11
N LEU A 245 0.86 5.86 -2.24
CA LEU A 245 -0.50 6.32 -1.98
C LEU A 245 -0.59 7.35 -0.85
N GLN A 246 0.51 7.72 -0.21
CA GLN A 246 0.44 8.63 0.93
C GLN A 246 -0.18 9.99 0.59
N PRO A 247 0.14 10.67 -0.53
CA PRO A 247 -0.52 11.92 -0.91
C PRO A 247 -2.03 11.73 -1.12
N TYR A 248 -2.43 10.69 -1.85
CA TYR A 248 -3.82 10.35 -2.09
C TYR A 248 -4.59 10.08 -0.79
N MET A 249 -3.98 9.33 0.15
CA MET A 249 -4.55 9.07 1.46
C MET A 249 -4.71 10.34 2.32
N MET A 250 -3.76 11.27 2.23
CA MET A 250 -3.85 12.53 2.98
C MET A 250 -5.00 13.39 2.49
N GLU A 251 -5.29 13.36 1.21
CA GLU A 251 -6.36 14.12 0.58
C GLU A 251 -7.76 13.56 0.93
N TYR A 252 -7.91 12.23 0.90
CA TYR A 252 -9.24 11.59 1.00
C TYR A 252 -9.60 11.08 2.39
N GLU A 253 -8.64 10.61 3.20
CA GLU A 253 -8.92 9.98 4.50
C GLU A 253 -8.70 10.93 5.69
N GLY A 254 -7.91 11.99 5.52
CA GLY A 254 -7.52 12.87 6.60
C GLY A 254 -6.66 12.18 7.68
N LEU A 255 -6.17 12.97 8.60
CA LEU A 255 -5.37 12.50 9.74
C LEU A 255 -6.17 12.64 11.04
N ARG A 256 -6.05 11.65 11.92
CA ARG A 256 -6.46 11.74 13.33
C ARG A 256 -5.44 12.56 14.11
N GLU A 257 -5.81 12.99 15.31
CA GLU A 257 -4.87 13.42 16.32
C GLU A 257 -3.75 12.39 16.46
N GLY A 258 -2.49 12.85 16.49
CA GLY A 258 -1.32 11.98 16.47
C GLY A 258 -0.83 11.55 15.05
N GLY A 259 -1.36 12.13 13.96
CA GLY A 259 -0.82 11.99 12.59
C GLY A 259 -1.03 10.61 11.96
N LYS A 260 -1.94 9.79 12.48
CA LYS A 260 -2.35 8.52 11.88
C LYS A 260 -3.56 8.72 10.97
N PHE A 261 -3.66 7.96 9.87
CA PHE A 261 -4.86 7.99 9.01
C PHE A 261 -6.08 7.41 9.75
N ASN A 262 -7.26 7.98 9.49
CA ASN A 262 -8.52 7.51 10.07
C ASN A 262 -8.75 6.03 9.73
N HIS A 263 -8.60 5.65 8.45
CA HIS A 263 -8.70 4.28 7.97
C HIS A 263 -7.50 3.97 7.08
N ASP A 264 -6.43 3.41 7.65
CA ASP A 264 -5.27 3.02 6.84
C ASP A 264 -5.51 1.67 6.16
N TYR A 265 -6.22 1.70 5.01
CA TYR A 265 -6.47 0.52 4.18
C TYR A 265 -5.21 -0.02 3.47
N ARG A 266 -4.06 0.65 3.62
CA ARG A 266 -2.76 0.15 3.14
C ARG A 266 -2.28 -1.03 3.96
N VAL A 267 -2.76 -1.17 5.19
CA VAL A 267 -2.45 -2.30 6.08
C VAL A 267 -3.32 -3.49 5.70
N ASN A 268 -2.70 -4.61 5.35
CA ASN A 268 -3.45 -5.81 5.02
C ASN A 268 -4.00 -6.52 6.28
N TYR A 269 -4.96 -7.42 6.12
CA TYR A 269 -5.62 -8.14 7.21
C TYR A 269 -4.64 -8.83 8.17
N TRP A 270 -3.67 -9.56 7.64
CA TRP A 270 -2.62 -10.19 8.45
C TRP A 270 -1.72 -9.16 9.11
N GLY A 271 -1.47 -8.05 8.42
CA GLY A 271 -0.70 -6.94 8.96
C GLY A 271 -1.33 -6.32 10.20
N LYS A 272 -2.67 -6.16 10.22
CA LYS A 272 -3.38 -5.71 11.43
C LYS A 272 -3.17 -6.68 12.59
N LYS A 273 -3.33 -7.99 12.35
CA LYS A 273 -3.09 -9.03 13.36
C LYS A 273 -1.64 -9.08 13.83
N PHE A 274 -0.68 -9.00 12.92
CA PHE A 274 0.74 -9.02 13.25
C PHE A 274 1.16 -7.81 14.08
N ARG A 275 0.67 -6.61 13.73
CA ARG A 275 0.92 -5.41 14.54
C ARG A 275 0.31 -5.52 15.93
N GLY A 276 -0.94 -6.00 16.03
CA GLY A 276 -1.60 -6.21 17.31
C GLY A 276 -0.90 -7.23 18.23
N GLY A 277 -0.16 -8.19 17.64
CA GLY A 277 0.62 -9.19 18.37
C GLY A 277 2.13 -8.94 18.40
N TRP A 278 2.62 -7.82 17.84
CA TRP A 278 4.05 -7.47 17.69
C TRP A 278 4.87 -8.48 16.88
N ILE A 279 4.20 -9.38 16.17
CA ILE A 279 4.81 -10.39 15.32
C ILE A 279 5.61 -9.75 14.18
N ASP A 280 5.17 -8.58 13.71
CA ASP A 280 5.86 -7.84 12.66
C ASP A 280 7.24 -7.31 13.08
N GLU A 281 7.50 -7.22 14.37
CA GLU A 281 8.77 -6.77 14.94
C GLU A 281 9.77 -7.92 15.22
N LEU A 282 9.34 -9.18 15.16
CA LEU A 282 10.23 -10.33 15.41
C LEU A 282 11.51 -10.32 14.57
N PRO A 283 11.51 -9.93 13.28
CA PRO A 283 12.76 -9.86 12.52
C PRO A 283 13.79 -8.86 13.07
N MET A 284 13.41 -7.93 13.98
CA MET A 284 14.35 -7.02 14.65
C MET A 284 15.36 -7.76 15.54
N PHE A 285 15.08 -9.01 15.93
CA PHE A 285 16.08 -9.87 16.58
C PHE A 285 17.35 -10.05 15.72
N ILE A 286 17.24 -9.98 14.38
CA ILE A 286 18.41 -9.96 13.49
C ILE A 286 19.29 -8.75 13.78
N ASN A 287 18.70 -7.58 14.06
CA ASN A 287 19.46 -6.38 14.41
C ASN A 287 20.10 -6.50 15.80
N ILE A 288 19.44 -7.18 16.75
CA ILE A 288 20.01 -7.45 18.07
C ILE A 288 21.22 -8.38 17.94
N LEU A 289 21.09 -9.49 17.19
CA LEU A 289 22.21 -10.43 16.94
C LEU A 289 23.39 -9.77 16.23
N LYS A 290 23.15 -8.77 15.37
CA LYS A 290 24.19 -7.97 14.73
C LYS A 290 24.80 -6.90 15.64
N GLY A 291 24.29 -6.74 16.86
CA GLY A 291 24.74 -5.71 17.79
C GLY A 291 24.34 -4.27 17.39
N GLU A 292 23.47 -4.12 16.40
CA GLU A 292 22.95 -2.82 15.94
C GLU A 292 21.87 -2.28 16.88
N MET A 293 21.15 -3.18 17.58
CA MET A 293 20.09 -2.88 18.53
C MET A 293 20.29 -3.67 19.83
N LYS A 294 19.56 -3.31 20.86
CA LYS A 294 19.41 -4.05 22.10
C LYS A 294 17.93 -4.37 22.39
N LEU A 295 17.67 -5.15 23.43
CA LEU A 295 16.30 -5.56 23.73
C LEU A 295 15.46 -4.37 24.21
N VAL A 296 15.95 -3.61 25.19
CA VAL A 296 15.31 -2.39 25.72
C VAL A 296 16.13 -1.17 25.28
N GLY A 297 15.51 -0.14 24.75
CA GLY A 297 16.21 1.07 24.30
C GLY A 297 15.29 2.02 23.53
N VAL A 298 15.80 3.19 23.20
CA VAL A 298 15.06 4.20 22.42
C VAL A 298 14.56 3.64 21.10
N ARG A 299 13.42 4.15 20.61
CA ARG A 299 12.85 3.68 19.35
C ARG A 299 13.73 4.08 18.16
N PRO A 300 14.06 3.17 17.21
CA PRO A 300 14.81 3.56 16.03
C PRO A 300 13.97 4.47 15.11
N LEU A 301 14.36 5.74 15.00
CA LEU A 301 13.60 6.79 14.33
C LEU A 301 13.91 6.86 12.83
N SER A 302 12.93 7.29 12.02
CA SER A 302 13.17 7.73 10.65
C SER A 302 13.90 9.08 10.65
N SER A 303 14.60 9.44 9.55
CA SER A 303 15.26 10.74 9.45
C SER A 303 14.26 11.89 9.64
N HIS A 304 13.04 11.77 9.12
CA HIS A 304 12.00 12.78 9.31
C HIS A 304 11.56 12.89 10.77
N TYR A 305 11.28 11.76 11.44
CA TYR A 305 10.85 11.82 12.85
C TYR A 305 11.98 12.34 13.76
N TYR A 306 13.22 11.95 13.45
CA TYR A 306 14.40 12.45 14.17
C TYR A 306 14.58 13.97 14.00
N SER A 307 14.26 14.54 12.84
CA SER A 307 14.34 16.01 12.62
C SER A 307 13.29 16.81 13.40
N LEU A 308 12.26 16.16 13.94
CA LEU A 308 11.25 16.81 14.81
C LEU A 308 11.72 16.92 16.28
N TYR A 309 12.79 16.20 16.65
CA TYR A 309 13.35 16.30 18.00
C TYR A 309 14.17 17.58 18.14
N THR A 310 14.24 18.11 19.37
CA THR A 310 15.13 19.23 19.68
C THR A 310 16.59 18.84 19.43
N PRO A 311 17.48 19.77 19.06
CA PRO A 311 18.91 19.46 18.83
C PRO A 311 19.60 18.74 20.00
N GLU A 312 19.26 19.14 21.23
CA GLU A 312 19.74 18.48 22.44
C GLU A 312 19.26 17.03 22.53
N MET A 313 17.95 16.80 22.31
CA MET A 313 17.37 15.46 22.35
C MET A 313 17.86 14.57 21.22
N GLN A 314 18.18 15.14 20.04
CA GLN A 314 18.80 14.41 18.94
C GLN A 314 20.17 13.84 19.36
N GLN A 315 21.00 14.62 20.03
CA GLN A 315 22.32 14.16 20.51
C GLN A 315 22.16 13.11 21.62
N LEU A 316 21.22 13.33 22.53
CA LEU A 316 20.94 12.39 23.60
C LEU A 316 20.42 11.05 23.06
N HIS A 317 19.51 11.09 22.10
CA HIS A 317 18.92 9.90 21.47
C HIS A 317 19.99 9.00 20.83
N ILE A 318 20.93 9.57 20.09
CA ILE A 318 22.00 8.79 19.43
C ILE A 318 23.11 8.34 20.36
N SER A 319 23.14 8.80 21.63
CA SER A 319 24.14 8.40 22.63
C SER A 319 23.97 6.95 23.09
N VAL A 320 22.81 6.34 22.84
CA VAL A 320 22.50 4.96 23.22
C VAL A 320 22.09 4.13 22.01
N LYS A 321 22.21 2.78 22.11
CA LYS A 321 21.69 1.88 21.06
C LYS A 321 20.16 1.85 21.10
N PRO A 322 19.49 1.88 19.94
CA PRO A 322 18.05 1.68 19.88
C PRO A 322 17.66 0.28 20.37
N GLY A 323 16.42 0.15 20.84
CA GLY A 323 15.87 -1.09 21.37
C GLY A 323 14.67 -1.61 20.59
N LEU A 324 14.37 -2.89 20.79
CA LEU A 324 13.13 -3.52 20.35
C LEU A 324 11.95 -3.03 21.20
N LEU A 325 12.17 -2.87 22.51
CA LEU A 325 11.17 -2.43 23.49
C LEU A 325 11.46 -0.97 23.88
N PRO A 326 10.71 0.00 23.34
CA PRO A 326 10.86 1.41 23.66
C PRO A 326 10.45 1.74 25.10
N PRO A 327 11.11 2.74 25.73
CA PRO A 327 10.90 3.07 27.16
C PRO A 327 9.49 3.56 27.48
N PHE A 328 8.75 4.17 26.56
CA PHE A 328 7.39 4.66 26.82
C PHE A 328 6.39 3.56 27.22
N TYR A 329 6.64 2.30 26.86
CA TYR A 329 5.81 1.18 27.34
C TYR A 329 6.00 0.88 28.84
N TYR A 330 7.10 1.37 29.45
CA TYR A 330 7.35 1.25 30.88
C TYR A 330 6.43 2.15 31.70
N GLU A 331 6.15 3.36 31.21
CA GLU A 331 5.35 4.36 31.93
C GLU A 331 3.86 4.04 31.95
N GLY A 332 3.42 3.16 31.06
CA GLY A 332 2.06 2.59 31.07
C GLY A 332 1.01 3.48 30.43
N GLU A 333 1.32 4.73 30.12
CA GLU A 333 0.51 5.61 29.28
C GLU A 333 1.21 5.81 27.95
N MET A 334 0.42 5.79 26.86
CA MET A 334 0.97 6.02 25.53
C MET A 334 1.14 7.51 25.35
N PRO A 335 2.34 7.98 24.96
CA PRO A 335 2.55 9.40 24.73
C PRO A 335 1.68 9.88 23.55
N GLU A 336 1.03 11.02 23.73
CA GLU A 336 0.18 11.65 22.73
C GLU A 336 0.96 12.70 21.91
N THR A 337 1.96 13.30 22.53
CA THR A 337 2.79 14.36 21.93
C THR A 337 4.24 13.92 21.71
N ILE A 338 4.94 14.65 20.84
CA ILE A 338 6.37 14.42 20.59
C ILE A 338 7.19 14.75 21.85
N GLU A 339 6.77 15.76 22.58
CA GLU A 339 7.42 16.23 23.81
C GLU A 339 7.38 15.14 24.89
N GLU A 340 6.25 14.47 25.07
CA GLU A 340 6.11 13.34 26.00
C GLU A 340 6.99 12.17 25.61
N VAL A 341 7.09 11.87 24.29
CA VAL A 341 8.02 10.84 23.78
C VAL A 341 9.47 11.20 24.14
N GLN A 342 9.88 12.43 23.89
CA GLN A 342 11.22 12.91 24.17
C GLN A 342 11.54 12.86 25.66
N GLU A 343 10.61 13.26 26.51
CA GLU A 343 10.80 13.26 27.96
C GLU A 343 10.90 11.83 28.52
N GLY A 344 10.07 10.89 28.06
CA GLY A 344 10.19 9.48 28.41
C GLY A 344 11.53 8.86 27.98
N GLU A 345 12.00 9.20 26.77
CA GLU A 345 13.32 8.76 26.28
C GLU A 345 14.46 9.39 27.11
N ARG A 346 14.37 10.69 27.45
CA ARG A 346 15.37 11.40 28.29
C ARG A 346 15.54 10.69 29.64
N ARG A 347 14.44 10.46 30.35
CA ARG A 347 14.47 9.76 31.68
C ARG A 347 15.14 8.38 31.57
N TYR A 348 14.82 7.64 30.52
CA TYR A 348 15.45 6.34 30.30
C TYR A 348 16.96 6.46 30.03
N ILE A 349 17.38 7.38 29.14
CA ILE A 349 18.77 7.53 28.73
C ILE A 349 19.62 7.99 29.92
N GLU A 350 19.16 8.95 30.70
CA GLU A 350 19.86 9.43 31.91
C GLU A 350 20.01 8.31 32.95
N ALA A 351 18.97 7.51 33.18
CA ALA A 351 19.07 6.36 34.06
C ALA A 351 20.01 5.29 33.51
N TYR A 352 20.01 5.07 32.19
CA TYR A 352 20.86 4.12 31.51
C TYR A 352 22.35 4.53 31.63
N HIS A 353 22.69 5.81 31.46
CA HIS A 353 24.07 6.29 31.61
C HIS A 353 24.60 6.06 33.04
N LYS A 354 23.74 6.16 34.07
CA LYS A 354 24.13 5.91 35.49
C LYS A 354 24.31 4.42 35.81
N ALA A 355 23.42 3.57 35.32
CA ALA A 355 23.40 2.15 35.63
C ALA A 355 22.81 1.31 34.47
N PRO A 356 23.58 1.03 33.40
CA PRO A 356 23.07 0.45 32.16
C PRO A 356 22.29 -0.86 32.34
N LEU A 357 22.90 -1.86 32.97
CA LEU A 357 22.27 -3.19 33.12
C LEU A 357 21.05 -3.15 34.07
N ARG A 358 21.13 -2.39 35.15
CA ARG A 358 20.02 -2.26 36.11
C ARG A 358 18.82 -1.56 35.47
N THR A 359 19.09 -0.53 34.65
CA THR A 359 18.04 0.22 33.94
C THR A 359 17.37 -0.65 32.90
N ASP A 360 18.12 -1.32 32.03
CA ASP A 360 17.55 -2.22 31.05
C ASP A 360 16.73 -3.34 31.67
N TRP A 361 17.21 -3.95 32.78
CA TRP A 361 16.47 -4.98 33.52
C TRP A 361 15.17 -4.47 34.12
N ARG A 362 15.20 -3.30 34.77
CA ARG A 362 14.01 -2.67 35.34
C ARG A 362 12.96 -2.33 34.28
N TYR A 363 13.40 -1.70 33.17
CA TYR A 363 12.51 -1.34 32.10
C TYR A 363 11.95 -2.57 31.38
N PHE A 364 12.75 -3.59 31.17
CA PHE A 364 12.29 -4.86 30.59
C PHE A 364 11.11 -5.46 31.36
N TRP A 365 11.27 -5.67 32.64
CA TRP A 365 10.21 -6.27 33.47
C TRP A 365 9.00 -5.37 33.61
N GLY A 366 9.18 -4.05 33.74
CA GLY A 366 8.08 -3.11 33.75
C GLY A 366 7.28 -3.10 32.44
N ILE A 367 7.96 -3.14 31.30
CA ILE A 367 7.32 -3.24 29.98
C ILE A 367 6.57 -4.56 29.83
N VAL A 368 7.18 -5.69 30.18
CA VAL A 368 6.53 -7.02 30.15
C VAL A 368 5.28 -7.02 31.02
N ASN A 369 5.36 -6.50 32.25
CA ASN A 369 4.21 -6.40 33.13
C ASN A 369 3.07 -5.55 32.54
N ASN A 370 3.40 -4.40 31.96
CA ASN A 370 2.39 -3.51 31.38
C ASN A 370 1.73 -4.13 30.15
N ILE A 371 2.49 -4.83 29.30
CA ILE A 371 1.97 -5.46 28.08
C ILE A 371 1.16 -6.71 28.38
N VAL A 372 1.69 -7.61 29.22
CA VAL A 372 1.09 -8.94 29.47
C VAL A 372 -0.08 -8.84 30.43
N PHE A 373 0.08 -8.11 31.53
CA PHE A 373 -0.93 -8.11 32.60
C PHE A 373 -1.88 -6.93 32.52
N LYS A 374 -1.46 -5.76 32.07
CA LYS A 374 -2.33 -4.59 31.94
C LYS A 374 -2.91 -4.38 30.54
N HIS A 375 -2.58 -5.25 29.58
CA HIS A 375 -3.05 -5.21 28.17
C HIS A 375 -2.89 -3.82 27.50
N ARG A 376 -1.93 -3.01 27.93
CA ARG A 376 -1.66 -1.70 27.36
C ARG A 376 -0.89 -1.85 26.06
N ARG A 377 -1.59 -1.75 24.93
CA ARG A 377 -1.04 -1.91 23.58
C ARG A 377 -1.29 -0.65 22.76
N SER A 378 -0.33 -0.27 21.91
CA SER A 378 -0.58 0.75 20.89
C SER A 378 -1.51 0.16 19.81
N HIS A 379 -2.66 0.74 19.66
CA HIS A 379 -3.60 0.41 18.58
C HIS A 379 -3.28 1.17 17.31
#